data_6aa042f4867c86f7a738cabe964f672f
#
_entry.id   6aa042f4867c86f7a738cabe964f672f
#
_cell.length_a   1.000
_cell.length_b   1.000
_cell.length_c   1.000
_cell.angle_alpha   90.00
_cell.angle_beta   90.00
_cell.angle_gamma   90.00
#
_symmetry.space_group_name_H-M   'P 1'
#
loop_
_entity.id
_entity.type
_entity.pdbx_description
1 polymer ?
#
loop_
_entity_poly.entity_id
_entity_poly.type
_entity_poly.pdbx_seq_one_letter_code
_entity_poly.pdbx_strand_id
1 'polypeptide(L)'
;MTQQKSILKKLFGIPSIEEGVFNTSIRGVEGMGGNLVQKTSGDRVIWAIVVILSLISLLVVYSSTGSLAYKYSKSTESYLFKQFALIISGVIFIYFAHRVNYTFYSRVAKILFLISIPLLIYTYFFGTTLNEGSRWIKLPVINQTFQTSDLAKLALFMYLSRQLSRKQMVIKDFKKGFLPIIIPILVICVLIAPANLSTAMLVAGTSFMLMFIGRVNTKHILLTISIALIPIIILLMVAVKYYDKVEGKSKDLPAIFSSGRVPTWISRIQTFIYTGKGDVGEKTYQINQAKIAIASGGWFGRGPGNSNARNFLPHSYSDFIFAIILEEYGLLGGAFIVFIYLLFLYRCIRLYRKCPFAFGAFLALALSFTLVIQAFANMGVNVNVFPNTGVTLPLVSMGGSSFLFTCLSIGIILSVARNVEQQESPAALVIDKEEI
;
A
#
# COMPACT_ATOMS: atom_id res chain seq x y z
N MET A 1 -2.59 -35.67 -13.11
CA MET A 1 -2.11 -34.28 -13.31
C MET A 1 -1.37 -34.05 -14.63
N THR A 2 -1.01 -35.06 -15.36
CA THR A 2 -0.23 -34.99 -16.62
C THR A 2 -1.08 -34.73 -17.87
N GLN A 3 -2.37 -35.02 -17.88
CA GLN A 3 -3.25 -34.84 -19.05
C GLN A 3 -3.76 -33.39 -19.23
N GLN A 4 -3.83 -32.58 -18.18
CA GLN A 4 -4.28 -31.18 -18.29
C GLN A 4 -3.23 -30.23 -18.86
N LYS A 5 -1.95 -30.59 -18.80
CA LYS A 5 -0.85 -29.81 -19.41
C LYS A 5 -0.78 -29.94 -20.93
N SER A 6 -1.30 -31.04 -21.47
CA SER A 6 -1.29 -31.33 -22.93
C SER A 6 -2.33 -30.50 -23.70
N ILE A 7 -3.47 -30.18 -23.09
CA ILE A 7 -4.58 -29.48 -23.75
C ILE A 7 -4.30 -27.97 -23.86
N LEU A 8 -3.62 -27.38 -22.87
CA LEU A 8 -3.24 -25.96 -22.90
C LEU A 8 -2.09 -25.65 -23.89
N LYS A 9 -1.25 -26.64 -24.20
CA LYS A 9 -0.16 -26.49 -25.17
C LYS A 9 -0.69 -26.49 -26.63
N LYS A 10 -1.87 -27.09 -26.88
CA LYS A 10 -2.50 -27.13 -28.20
C LYS A 10 -3.36 -25.92 -28.54
N LEU A 11 -3.79 -25.13 -27.54
CA LEU A 11 -4.69 -23.97 -27.73
C LEU A 11 -3.98 -22.63 -27.88
N PHE A 12 -2.71 -22.53 -27.48
CA PHE A 12 -1.91 -21.30 -27.62
C PHE A 12 -0.55 -21.65 -28.22
N GLY A 13 -0.52 -21.82 -29.55
CA GLY A 13 0.70 -22.07 -30.33
C GLY A 13 1.74 -20.96 -30.15
N ILE A 14 2.58 -21.05 -29.11
CA ILE A 14 3.76 -20.20 -28.96
C ILE A 14 4.96 -21.06 -29.28
N PRO A 15 5.76 -20.73 -30.34
CA PRO A 15 6.99 -21.43 -30.63
C PRO A 15 8.03 -21.19 -29.54
N SER A 16 8.76 -22.24 -29.20
CA SER A 16 9.93 -22.20 -28.33
C SER A 16 11.00 -21.31 -28.98
N ILE A 17 11.18 -20.11 -28.46
CA ILE A 17 12.35 -19.29 -28.75
C ILE A 17 13.50 -19.87 -27.96
N GLU A 18 14.47 -20.43 -28.68
CA GLU A 18 15.75 -20.90 -28.17
C GLU A 18 16.46 -19.76 -27.42
N GLU A 19 16.83 -20.03 -26.18
CA GLU A 19 17.72 -19.20 -25.37
C GLU A 19 19.17 -19.34 -25.88
N GLY A 20 19.47 -18.70 -26.98
CA GLY A 20 20.83 -18.63 -27.46
C GLY A 20 21.01 -17.38 -28.30
N VAL A 21 21.32 -16.26 -27.70
CA VAL A 21 22.10 -15.10 -28.20
C VAL A 21 21.78 -13.86 -27.32
N PHE A 22 22.16 -13.87 -26.07
CA PHE A 22 22.44 -12.65 -25.32
C PHE A 22 23.46 -12.91 -24.18
N ASN A 23 24.54 -13.58 -24.58
CA ASN A 23 25.68 -13.81 -23.68
C ASN A 23 26.98 -13.37 -24.35
N THR A 24 27.04 -12.09 -24.75
CA THR A 24 28.32 -11.49 -25.15
C THR A 24 28.49 -10.11 -24.55
N SER A 25 29.53 -9.98 -23.76
CA SER A 25 30.27 -8.75 -23.43
C SER A 25 29.60 -7.72 -22.52
N ILE A 26 29.51 -8.00 -21.21
CA ILE A 26 29.90 -7.00 -20.19
C ILE A 26 30.87 -7.70 -19.21
N ARG A 27 31.99 -8.22 -19.68
CA ARG A 27 33.21 -8.39 -18.90
C ARG A 27 33.94 -7.05 -18.95
N GLY A 28 33.83 -6.24 -17.90
CA GLY A 28 34.60 -5.00 -17.89
C GLY A 28 34.22 -3.96 -16.84
N VAL A 29 33.39 -4.31 -15.84
CA VAL A 29 33.23 -3.47 -14.63
C VAL A 29 33.24 -4.40 -13.41
N GLU A 30 34.29 -5.15 -13.24
CA GLU A 30 34.62 -5.85 -11.99
C GLU A 30 35.33 -4.84 -11.07
N GLY A 31 34.54 -3.94 -10.50
CA GLY A 31 34.94 -3.09 -9.42
C GLY A 31 33.82 -3.06 -8.39
N MET A 32 34.14 -2.92 -7.15
CA MET A 32 33.31 -2.83 -5.91
C MET A 32 31.76 -2.99 -6.01
N GLY A 33 31.11 -2.70 -7.13
CA GLY A 33 29.69 -2.90 -7.41
C GLY A 33 29.28 -4.37 -7.65
N GLY A 34 30.17 -5.20 -8.22
CA GLY A 34 29.86 -6.61 -8.53
C GLY A 34 29.59 -7.48 -7.31
N ASN A 35 30.28 -7.22 -6.21
CA ASN A 35 30.11 -7.95 -4.96
C ASN A 35 28.80 -7.58 -4.22
N LEU A 36 28.27 -6.36 -4.40
CA LEU A 36 27.00 -5.94 -3.82
C LEU A 36 25.81 -6.55 -4.59
N VAL A 37 25.89 -6.62 -5.93
CA VAL A 37 24.85 -7.18 -6.79
C VAL A 37 24.76 -8.72 -6.63
N GLN A 38 25.86 -9.41 -6.40
CA GLN A 38 25.85 -10.86 -6.08
C GLN A 38 25.29 -11.15 -4.67
N LYS A 39 25.38 -10.20 -3.73
CA LYS A 39 24.82 -10.33 -2.38
C LYS A 39 23.33 -10.00 -2.28
N THR A 40 22.74 -9.36 -3.28
CA THR A 40 21.28 -9.10 -3.37
C THR A 40 20.62 -10.25 -4.12
N SER A 41 20.52 -11.42 -3.48
CA SER A 41 19.69 -12.53 -3.96
C SER A 41 18.19 -12.14 -3.87
N GLY A 42 17.36 -12.62 -4.80
CA GLY A 42 15.95 -12.30 -4.90
C GLY A 42 15.62 -11.57 -6.21
N ASP A 43 14.38 -11.12 -6.36
CA ASP A 43 13.90 -10.52 -7.60
C ASP A 43 14.56 -9.15 -7.89
N ARG A 44 15.50 -9.12 -8.84
CA ARG A 44 16.22 -7.91 -9.26
C ARG A 44 15.30 -6.78 -9.74
N VAL A 45 14.14 -7.13 -10.35
CA VAL A 45 13.19 -6.14 -10.84
C VAL A 45 12.52 -5.42 -9.67
N ILE A 46 12.19 -6.14 -8.58
CA ILE A 46 11.63 -5.51 -7.37
C ILE A 46 12.66 -4.54 -6.75
N TRP A 47 13.94 -4.92 -6.69
CA TRP A 47 15.01 -4.02 -6.24
C TRP A 47 15.12 -2.77 -7.11
N ALA A 48 15.08 -2.92 -8.44
CA ALA A 48 15.10 -1.78 -9.37
C ALA A 48 13.90 -0.86 -9.16
N ILE A 49 12.70 -1.40 -8.96
CA ILE A 49 11.48 -0.62 -8.65
C ILE A 49 11.67 0.20 -7.37
N VAL A 50 12.21 -0.39 -6.30
CA VAL A 50 12.48 0.33 -5.05
C VAL A 50 13.43 1.50 -5.28
N VAL A 51 14.51 1.29 -6.02
CA VAL A 51 15.48 2.35 -6.33
C VAL A 51 14.82 3.46 -7.16
N ILE A 52 14.09 3.11 -8.23
CA ILE A 52 13.44 4.09 -9.11
C ILE A 52 12.41 4.92 -8.32
N LEU A 53 11.51 4.28 -7.55
CA LEU A 53 10.52 4.99 -6.74
C LEU A 53 11.17 5.86 -5.66
N SER A 54 12.27 5.41 -5.06
CA SER A 54 13.02 6.20 -4.08
C SER A 54 13.67 7.44 -4.71
N LEU A 55 14.22 7.33 -5.91
CA LEU A 55 14.76 8.47 -6.65
C LEU A 55 13.67 9.48 -7.03
N ILE A 56 12.53 8.99 -7.55
CA ILE A 56 11.37 9.82 -7.83
C ILE A 56 10.88 10.53 -6.56
N SER A 57 10.85 9.80 -5.43
CA SER A 57 10.48 10.37 -4.13
C SER A 57 11.37 11.55 -3.75
N LEU A 58 12.69 11.45 -3.90
CA LEU A 58 13.60 12.55 -3.60
C LEU A 58 13.32 13.78 -4.46
N LEU A 59 13.13 13.58 -5.77
CA LEU A 59 12.86 14.68 -6.71
C LEU A 59 11.54 15.39 -6.39
N VAL A 60 10.46 14.60 -6.21
CA VAL A 60 9.12 15.17 -6.02
C VAL A 60 8.94 15.75 -4.61
N VAL A 61 9.52 15.13 -3.58
CA VAL A 61 9.48 15.69 -2.21
C VAL A 61 10.27 16.98 -2.14
N TYR A 62 11.45 17.09 -2.77
CA TYR A 62 12.20 18.34 -2.85
C TYR A 62 11.37 19.45 -3.49
N SER A 63 10.74 19.16 -4.63
CA SER A 63 9.88 20.12 -5.30
C SER A 63 8.67 20.53 -4.46
N SER A 64 7.97 19.55 -3.85
CA SER A 64 6.71 19.79 -3.12
C SER A 64 6.88 20.46 -1.76
N THR A 65 8.10 20.49 -1.19
CA THR A 65 8.34 21.04 0.16
C THR A 65 8.81 22.51 0.20
N GLY A 66 9.00 23.15 -0.95
CA GLY A 66 9.49 24.55 -1.01
C GLY A 66 8.61 25.56 -0.26
N SER A 67 7.29 25.50 -0.42
CA SER A 67 6.34 26.38 0.29
C SER A 67 6.27 26.08 1.79
N LEU A 68 6.42 24.82 2.18
CA LEU A 68 6.44 24.39 3.56
C LEU A 68 7.70 24.90 4.27
N ALA A 69 8.84 24.87 3.58
CA ALA A 69 10.09 25.39 4.08
C ALA A 69 9.99 26.89 4.40
N TYR A 70 9.40 27.65 3.49
CA TYR A 70 9.14 29.08 3.69
C TYR A 70 8.21 29.34 4.89
N LYS A 71 7.08 28.61 4.99
CA LYS A 71 6.09 28.77 6.06
C LYS A 71 6.66 28.50 7.46
N TYR A 72 7.56 27.54 7.59
CA TYR A 72 8.15 27.14 8.89
C TYR A 72 9.56 27.68 9.10
N SER A 73 10.03 28.64 8.27
CA SER A 73 11.37 29.23 8.34
C SER A 73 12.48 28.18 8.38
N LYS A 74 12.30 27.08 7.63
CA LYS A 74 13.27 25.98 7.46
C LYS A 74 13.78 25.98 6.03
N SER A 75 14.97 25.45 5.80
CA SER A 75 15.47 25.25 4.45
C SER A 75 14.79 24.04 3.77
N THR A 76 14.54 24.13 2.46
CA THR A 76 14.03 23.00 1.66
C THR A 76 14.98 21.81 1.73
N GLU A 77 16.28 22.05 1.84
CA GLU A 77 17.33 21.05 2.01
C GLU A 77 17.15 20.21 3.27
N SER A 78 16.62 20.79 4.36
CA SER A 78 16.32 20.08 5.60
C SER A 78 15.26 19.00 5.39
N TYR A 79 14.25 19.26 4.57
CA TYR A 79 13.23 18.27 4.22
C TYR A 79 13.78 17.21 3.28
N LEU A 80 14.61 17.59 2.30
CA LEU A 80 15.32 16.66 1.43
C LEU A 80 16.21 15.71 2.23
N PHE A 81 17.00 16.24 3.16
CA PHE A 81 17.88 15.44 4.01
C PHE A 81 17.09 14.47 4.89
N LYS A 82 15.93 14.91 5.43
CA LYS A 82 15.04 14.06 6.19
C LYS A 82 14.47 12.90 5.33
N GLN A 83 14.06 13.19 4.08
CA GLN A 83 13.58 12.17 3.16
C GLN A 83 14.70 11.21 2.76
N PHE A 84 15.90 11.71 2.50
CA PHE A 84 17.08 10.89 2.19
C PHE A 84 17.43 9.94 3.34
N ALA A 85 17.46 10.44 4.58
CA ALA A 85 17.69 9.63 5.77
C ALA A 85 16.60 8.56 5.95
N LEU A 86 15.33 8.89 5.63
CA LEU A 86 14.22 7.95 5.66
C LEU A 86 14.39 6.85 4.60
N ILE A 87 14.82 7.20 3.40
CA ILE A 87 15.10 6.23 2.32
C ILE A 87 16.24 5.29 2.71
N ILE A 88 17.36 5.83 3.23
CA ILE A 88 18.47 5.01 3.68
C ILE A 88 18.02 4.02 4.78
N SER A 89 17.30 4.52 5.79
CA SER A 89 16.75 3.65 6.83
C SER A 89 15.81 2.61 6.26
N GLY A 90 14.95 2.98 5.29
CA GLY A 90 14.07 2.06 4.58
C GLY A 90 14.82 0.96 3.83
N VAL A 91 15.88 1.30 3.10
CA VAL A 91 16.75 0.32 2.41
C VAL A 91 17.41 -0.63 3.40
N ILE A 92 17.87 -0.11 4.55
CA ILE A 92 18.40 -0.92 5.65
C ILE A 92 17.34 -1.92 6.15
N PHE A 93 16.10 -1.46 6.38
CA PHE A 93 14.98 -2.33 6.77
C PHE A 93 14.68 -3.40 5.71
N ILE A 94 14.66 -3.04 4.42
CA ILE A 94 14.50 -4.00 3.32
C ILE A 94 15.61 -5.05 3.37
N TYR A 95 16.87 -4.63 3.51
CA TYR A 95 18.02 -5.52 3.53
C TYR A 95 17.95 -6.51 4.68
N PHE A 96 17.67 -6.06 5.91
CA PHE A 96 17.57 -6.98 7.05
C PHE A 96 16.35 -7.90 6.92
N ALA A 97 15.18 -7.38 6.55
CA ALA A 97 13.98 -8.18 6.37
C ALA A 97 14.16 -9.25 5.28
N HIS A 98 14.81 -8.92 4.17
CA HIS A 98 15.10 -9.84 3.08
C HIS A 98 16.08 -10.97 3.50
N ARG A 99 16.97 -10.73 4.47
CA ARG A 99 17.91 -11.73 5.00
C ARG A 99 17.26 -12.76 5.90
N VAL A 100 16.19 -12.40 6.58
CA VAL A 100 15.42 -13.30 7.45
C VAL A 100 14.66 -14.31 6.58
N ASN A 101 14.67 -15.59 6.96
CA ASN A 101 13.88 -16.61 6.26
C ASN A 101 12.38 -16.34 6.46
N TYR A 102 11.60 -16.42 5.37
CA TYR A 102 10.15 -16.13 5.43
C TYR A 102 9.39 -17.05 6.39
N THR A 103 9.88 -18.25 6.69
CA THR A 103 9.27 -19.16 7.68
C THR A 103 9.27 -18.57 9.10
N PHE A 104 10.26 -17.72 9.42
CA PHE A 104 10.30 -16.99 10.69
C PHE A 104 9.09 -16.06 10.83
N TYR A 105 8.71 -15.37 9.76
CA TYR A 105 7.51 -14.50 9.74
C TYR A 105 6.24 -15.28 10.05
N SER A 106 6.13 -16.55 9.63
CA SER A 106 5.02 -17.42 10.01
C SER A 106 4.97 -17.69 11.52
N ARG A 107 6.13 -17.87 12.17
CA ARG A 107 6.17 -18.10 13.63
C ARG A 107 5.76 -16.86 14.40
N VAL A 108 6.26 -15.70 14.01
CA VAL A 108 6.03 -14.42 14.68
C VAL A 108 4.65 -13.83 14.37
N ALA A 109 4.02 -14.23 13.26
CA ALA A 109 2.73 -13.68 12.79
C ALA A 109 1.62 -13.66 13.87
N LYS A 110 1.48 -14.75 14.64
CA LYS A 110 0.46 -14.82 15.72
C LYS A 110 0.77 -13.85 16.86
N ILE A 111 2.04 -13.75 17.23
CA ILE A 111 2.49 -12.88 18.33
C ILE A 111 2.30 -11.42 17.94
N LEU A 112 2.75 -11.02 16.74
CA LEU A 112 2.56 -9.66 16.23
C LEU A 112 1.08 -9.28 16.12
N PHE A 113 0.24 -10.22 15.65
CA PHE A 113 -1.20 -10.01 15.58
C PHE A 113 -1.79 -9.75 16.98
N LEU A 114 -1.45 -10.57 17.98
CA LEU A 114 -1.93 -10.39 19.35
C LEU A 114 -1.43 -9.08 19.98
N ILE A 115 -0.18 -8.67 19.73
CA ILE A 115 0.38 -7.40 20.21
C ILE A 115 -0.29 -6.20 19.53
N SER A 116 -0.69 -6.33 18.25
CA SER A 116 -1.29 -5.23 17.51
C SER A 116 -2.66 -4.81 18.07
N ILE A 117 -3.41 -5.73 18.69
CA ILE A 117 -4.72 -5.45 19.27
C ILE A 117 -4.63 -4.47 20.46
N PRO A 118 -3.89 -4.76 21.55
CA PRO A 118 -3.77 -3.83 22.66
C PRO A 118 -3.09 -2.51 22.24
N LEU A 119 -2.17 -2.56 21.26
CA LEU A 119 -1.53 -1.37 20.74
C LEU A 119 -2.51 -0.43 20.00
N LEU A 120 -3.46 -0.98 19.22
CA LEU A 120 -4.53 -0.21 18.59
C LEU A 120 -5.48 0.36 19.65
N ILE A 121 -5.85 -0.42 20.67
CA ILE A 121 -6.71 0.04 21.78
C ILE A 121 -6.00 1.17 22.53
N TYR A 122 -4.72 1.01 22.86
CA TYR A 122 -3.92 2.05 23.50
C TYR A 122 -3.89 3.34 22.66
N THR A 123 -3.70 3.22 21.35
CA THR A 123 -3.67 4.39 20.46
C THR A 123 -5.02 5.09 20.37
N TYR A 124 -6.11 4.37 20.48
CA TYR A 124 -7.45 4.95 20.49
C TYR A 124 -7.67 5.88 21.68
N PHE A 125 -7.22 5.48 22.88
CA PHE A 125 -7.40 6.25 24.11
C PHE A 125 -6.29 7.27 24.37
N PHE A 126 -5.04 6.94 24.06
CA PHE A 126 -3.84 7.72 24.43
C PHE A 126 -3.02 8.23 23.22
N GLY A 127 -3.52 8.02 22.01
CA GLY A 127 -2.82 8.45 20.80
C GLY A 127 -2.78 9.97 20.65
N THR A 128 -1.71 10.47 20.01
CA THR A 128 -1.61 11.88 19.62
C THR A 128 -2.52 12.16 18.43
N THR A 129 -3.33 13.21 18.56
CA THR A 129 -4.21 13.69 17.50
C THR A 129 -3.42 14.59 16.55
N LEU A 130 -3.10 14.07 15.39
CA LEU A 130 -2.61 14.84 14.25
C LEU A 130 -3.66 14.73 13.13
N ASN A 131 -4.05 15.84 12.52
CA ASN A 131 -5.05 15.87 11.44
C ASN A 131 -6.39 15.18 11.82
N GLU A 132 -7.02 15.62 12.90
CA GLU A 132 -8.34 15.18 13.38
C GLU A 132 -8.47 13.69 13.80
N GLY A 133 -7.37 12.98 14.05
CA GLY A 133 -7.47 11.58 14.51
C GLY A 133 -6.28 11.10 15.33
N SER A 134 -6.58 10.40 16.44
CA SER A 134 -5.56 9.71 17.24
C SER A 134 -5.11 8.43 16.50
N ARG A 135 -4.03 8.54 15.74
CA ARG A 135 -3.49 7.44 14.91
C ARG A 135 -2.06 7.10 15.26
N TRP A 136 -1.39 7.97 15.96
CA TRP A 136 0.04 7.90 16.20
C TRP A 136 0.35 7.82 17.68
N ILE A 137 1.38 7.06 18.00
CA ILE A 137 2.03 7.08 19.30
C ILE A 137 3.33 7.85 19.13
N LYS A 138 3.56 8.85 19.95
CA LYS A 138 4.84 9.56 20.00
C LYS A 138 5.81 8.71 20.82
N LEU A 139 6.87 8.24 20.18
CA LEU A 139 7.93 7.50 20.86
C LEU A 139 8.77 8.46 21.69
N PRO A 140 8.85 8.28 23.03
CA PRO A 140 9.46 9.28 23.91
C PRO A 140 10.98 9.47 23.67
N VAL A 141 11.68 8.44 23.19
CA VAL A 141 13.14 8.46 23.00
C VAL A 141 13.56 9.14 21.69
N ILE A 142 12.79 8.95 20.60
CA ILE A 142 13.20 9.35 19.25
C ILE A 142 12.37 10.54 18.75
N ASN A 143 11.36 10.99 19.51
CA ASN A 143 10.39 12.03 19.09
C ASN A 143 9.73 11.76 17.73
N GLN A 144 9.72 10.51 17.27
CA GLN A 144 9.08 10.09 16.04
C GLN A 144 7.68 9.57 16.32
N THR A 145 6.76 9.84 15.39
CA THR A 145 5.40 9.33 15.45
C THR A 145 5.34 7.96 14.79
N PHE A 146 4.79 6.99 15.50
CA PHE A 146 4.59 5.63 15.05
C PHE A 146 3.10 5.38 14.80
N GLN A 147 2.76 4.98 13.58
CA GLN A 147 1.38 4.68 13.21
C GLN A 147 1.06 3.20 13.48
N THR A 148 0.26 2.95 14.50
CA THR A 148 -0.08 1.59 14.97
C THR A 148 -0.88 0.78 13.94
N SER A 149 -1.71 1.42 13.14
CA SER A 149 -2.47 0.74 12.08
C SER A 149 -1.59 0.14 10.99
N ASP A 150 -0.37 0.66 10.75
CA ASP A 150 0.54 0.10 9.75
C ASP A 150 1.16 -1.22 10.25
N LEU A 151 1.53 -1.28 11.54
CA LEU A 151 1.92 -2.53 12.18
C LEU A 151 0.78 -3.55 12.17
N ALA A 152 -0.44 -3.11 12.51
CA ALA A 152 -1.60 -3.98 12.55
C ALA A 152 -1.95 -4.56 11.18
N LYS A 153 -1.84 -3.77 10.10
CA LYS A 153 -1.98 -4.26 8.72
C LYS A 153 -0.97 -5.35 8.39
N LEU A 154 0.31 -5.09 8.66
CA LEU A 154 1.38 -6.06 8.41
C LEU A 154 1.15 -7.35 9.20
N ALA A 155 0.88 -7.25 10.49
CA ALA A 155 0.63 -8.37 11.39
C ALA A 155 -0.60 -9.19 10.95
N LEU A 156 -1.68 -8.52 10.56
CA LEU A 156 -2.89 -9.15 10.06
C LEU A 156 -2.61 -9.96 8.79
N PHE A 157 -1.93 -9.39 7.80
CA PHE A 157 -1.67 -10.09 6.53
C PHE A 157 -0.69 -11.25 6.70
N MET A 158 0.29 -11.14 7.59
CA MET A 158 1.14 -12.28 7.99
C MET A 158 0.30 -13.38 8.64
N TYR A 159 -0.62 -13.03 9.55
CA TYR A 159 -1.49 -13.97 10.24
C TYR A 159 -2.50 -14.63 9.29
N LEU A 160 -3.15 -13.85 8.41
CA LEU A 160 -4.08 -14.37 7.41
C LEU A 160 -3.40 -15.34 6.44
N SER A 161 -2.22 -15.00 5.94
CA SER A 161 -1.43 -15.88 5.05
C SER A 161 -1.12 -17.22 5.73
N ARG A 162 -0.81 -17.20 7.04
CA ARG A 162 -0.61 -18.41 7.84
C ARG A 162 -1.91 -19.21 8.00
N GLN A 163 -3.04 -18.56 8.28
CA GLN A 163 -4.33 -19.24 8.44
C GLN A 163 -4.81 -19.86 7.13
N LEU A 164 -4.71 -19.12 6.02
CA LEU A 164 -5.07 -19.63 4.70
C LEU A 164 -4.20 -20.82 4.31
N SER A 165 -2.88 -20.76 4.56
CA SER A 165 -1.97 -21.86 4.28
C SER A 165 -2.31 -23.13 5.09
N ARG A 166 -2.60 -22.99 6.38
CA ARG A 166 -2.86 -24.14 7.28
C ARG A 166 -4.23 -24.78 7.09
N LYS A 167 -5.21 -24.00 6.64
CA LYS A 167 -6.62 -24.45 6.60
C LYS A 167 -7.10 -24.83 5.21
N GLN A 168 -6.20 -25.04 4.23
CA GLN A 168 -6.55 -25.37 2.84
C GLN A 168 -7.54 -26.53 2.72
N MET A 169 -7.41 -27.57 3.55
CA MET A 169 -8.27 -28.75 3.50
C MET A 169 -9.71 -28.47 3.97
N VAL A 170 -9.91 -27.53 4.87
CA VAL A 170 -11.21 -27.19 5.48
C VAL A 170 -11.67 -25.78 5.13
N ILE A 171 -11.05 -25.14 4.15
CA ILE A 171 -11.22 -23.73 3.84
C ILE A 171 -12.65 -23.34 3.44
N LYS A 172 -13.42 -24.29 2.88
CA LYS A 172 -14.82 -24.10 2.46
C LYS A 172 -15.82 -24.23 3.59
N ASP A 173 -15.42 -24.84 4.71
CA ASP A 173 -16.27 -25.02 5.89
C ASP A 173 -16.48 -23.69 6.61
N PHE A 174 -17.73 -23.43 7.04
CA PHE A 174 -18.07 -22.16 7.70
C PHE A 174 -17.38 -22.02 9.06
N LYS A 175 -17.47 -23.05 9.91
CA LYS A 175 -16.95 -22.98 11.29
C LYS A 175 -15.43 -23.17 11.36
N LYS A 176 -14.89 -24.11 10.60
CA LYS A 176 -13.47 -24.49 10.67
C LYS A 176 -12.57 -23.69 9.72
N GLY A 177 -13.11 -23.26 8.58
CA GLY A 177 -12.40 -22.49 7.54
C GLY A 177 -12.67 -21.00 7.61
N PHE A 178 -13.91 -20.57 7.37
CA PHE A 178 -14.28 -19.17 7.21
C PHE A 178 -14.18 -18.36 8.52
N LEU A 179 -14.83 -18.83 9.60
CA LEU A 179 -14.94 -18.07 10.85
C LEU A 179 -13.59 -17.69 11.48
N PRO A 180 -12.57 -18.58 11.54
CA PRO A 180 -11.26 -18.23 12.08
C PRO A 180 -10.44 -17.26 11.20
N ILE A 181 -10.85 -17.03 9.96
CA ILE A 181 -10.21 -16.08 9.04
C ILE A 181 -10.92 -14.72 9.13
N ILE A 182 -12.25 -14.71 9.18
CA ILE A 182 -13.01 -13.46 9.18
C ILE A 182 -12.93 -12.72 10.51
N ILE A 183 -12.91 -13.43 11.66
CA ILE A 183 -12.86 -12.79 12.99
C ILE A 183 -11.63 -11.88 13.13
N PRO A 184 -10.39 -12.29 12.84
CA PRO A 184 -9.22 -11.41 12.89
C PRO A 184 -9.35 -10.17 12.01
N ILE A 185 -9.94 -10.31 10.81
CA ILE A 185 -10.18 -9.21 9.88
C ILE A 185 -11.13 -8.20 10.52
N LEU A 186 -12.27 -8.67 11.04
CA LEU A 186 -13.28 -7.83 11.68
C LEU A 186 -12.72 -7.09 12.90
N VAL A 187 -11.97 -7.80 13.77
CA VAL A 187 -11.36 -7.19 14.95
C VAL A 187 -10.43 -6.02 14.56
N ILE A 188 -9.53 -6.23 13.62
CA ILE A 188 -8.62 -5.17 13.18
C ILE A 188 -9.36 -4.04 12.46
N CYS A 189 -10.31 -4.35 11.58
CA CYS A 189 -11.08 -3.33 10.88
C CYS A 189 -11.91 -2.47 11.84
N VAL A 190 -12.56 -3.07 12.84
CA VAL A 190 -13.36 -2.35 13.86
C VAL A 190 -12.46 -1.45 14.71
N LEU A 191 -11.26 -1.91 15.08
CA LEU A 191 -10.32 -1.11 15.86
C LEU A 191 -9.69 0.04 15.06
N ILE A 192 -9.46 -0.14 13.76
CA ILE A 192 -8.90 0.91 12.89
C ILE A 192 -9.97 1.91 12.45
N ALA A 193 -11.21 1.49 12.21
CA ALA A 193 -12.26 2.31 11.61
C ALA A 193 -12.50 3.65 12.34
N PRO A 194 -12.60 3.71 13.67
CA PRO A 194 -12.80 4.98 14.38
C PRO A 194 -11.66 5.99 14.15
N ALA A 195 -10.44 5.51 13.99
CA ALA A 195 -9.26 6.34 13.72
C ALA A 195 -9.10 6.64 12.23
N ASN A 196 -9.36 5.68 11.34
CA ASN A 196 -9.19 5.79 9.89
C ASN A 196 -10.07 4.81 9.11
N LEU A 197 -11.29 5.24 8.77
CA LEU A 197 -12.24 4.42 8.01
C LEU A 197 -11.65 3.97 6.66
N SER A 198 -10.94 4.87 5.95
CA SER A 198 -10.35 4.55 4.65
C SER A 198 -9.30 3.43 4.75
N THR A 199 -8.45 3.46 5.76
CA THR A 199 -7.49 2.37 6.02
C THR A 199 -8.21 1.06 6.37
N ALA A 200 -9.27 1.12 7.18
CA ALA A 200 -10.08 -0.07 7.49
C ALA A 200 -10.71 -0.67 6.23
N MET A 201 -11.24 0.17 5.32
CA MET A 201 -11.79 -0.28 4.03
C MET A 201 -10.72 -0.92 3.12
N LEU A 202 -9.52 -0.32 3.05
CA LEU A 202 -8.41 -0.88 2.28
C LEU A 202 -7.98 -2.26 2.84
N VAL A 203 -7.89 -2.38 4.16
CA VAL A 203 -7.55 -3.64 4.84
C VAL A 203 -8.62 -4.70 4.58
N ALA A 204 -9.90 -4.34 4.70
CA ALA A 204 -11.02 -5.24 4.42
C ALA A 204 -11.01 -5.69 2.96
N GLY A 205 -10.90 -4.77 1.99
CA GLY A 205 -10.86 -5.07 0.57
C GLY A 205 -9.71 -6.01 0.20
N THR A 206 -8.48 -5.71 0.68
CA THR A 206 -7.32 -6.58 0.47
C THR A 206 -7.52 -7.96 1.10
N SER A 207 -8.12 -8.02 2.29
CA SER A 207 -8.40 -9.29 2.99
C SER A 207 -9.43 -10.13 2.24
N PHE A 208 -10.51 -9.53 1.72
CA PHE A 208 -11.51 -10.24 0.91
C PHE A 208 -10.91 -10.76 -0.40
N MET A 209 -10.06 -9.97 -1.04
CA MET A 209 -9.35 -10.41 -2.24
C MET A 209 -8.43 -11.60 -1.95
N LEU A 210 -7.70 -11.55 -0.82
CA LEU A 210 -6.85 -12.66 -0.38
C LEU A 210 -7.67 -13.91 -0.04
N MET A 211 -8.83 -13.78 0.63
CA MET A 211 -9.76 -14.89 0.92
C MET A 211 -10.31 -15.52 -0.36
N PHE A 212 -10.65 -14.70 -1.36
CA PHE A 212 -11.13 -15.19 -2.66
C PHE A 212 -10.06 -16.03 -3.37
N ILE A 213 -8.81 -15.53 -3.44
CA ILE A 213 -7.69 -16.26 -4.02
C ILE A 213 -7.35 -17.50 -3.19
N GLY A 214 -7.50 -17.44 -1.86
CA GLY A 214 -7.34 -18.55 -0.93
C GLY A 214 -8.43 -19.62 -1.02
N ARG A 215 -9.38 -19.51 -1.97
CA ARG A 215 -10.49 -20.45 -2.22
C ARG A 215 -11.48 -20.58 -1.07
N VAL A 216 -11.63 -19.57 -0.26
CA VAL A 216 -12.71 -19.47 0.73
C VAL A 216 -14.05 -19.45 -0.03
N ASN A 217 -15.10 -20.01 0.57
CA ASN A 217 -16.42 -20.09 -0.07
C ASN A 217 -16.94 -18.67 -0.39
N THR A 218 -17.15 -18.39 -1.68
CA THR A 218 -17.58 -17.08 -2.19
C THR A 218 -18.91 -16.62 -1.62
N LYS A 219 -19.83 -17.54 -1.28
CA LYS A 219 -21.12 -17.20 -0.66
C LYS A 219 -20.92 -16.49 0.69
N HIS A 220 -19.98 -16.98 1.52
CA HIS A 220 -19.69 -16.39 2.81
C HIS A 220 -18.98 -15.04 2.65
N ILE A 221 -18.08 -14.89 1.67
CA ILE A 221 -17.41 -13.62 1.35
C ILE A 221 -18.45 -12.59 0.92
N LEU A 222 -19.33 -12.92 -0.04
CA LEU A 222 -20.38 -12.02 -0.52
C LEU A 222 -21.33 -11.60 0.59
N LEU A 223 -21.78 -12.54 1.43
CA LEU A 223 -22.62 -12.23 2.58
C LEU A 223 -21.95 -11.23 3.52
N THR A 224 -20.66 -11.44 3.82
CA THR A 224 -19.92 -10.51 4.70
C THR A 224 -19.76 -9.13 4.07
N ILE A 225 -19.46 -9.06 2.77
CA ILE A 225 -19.39 -7.79 2.04
C ILE A 225 -20.75 -7.09 2.07
N SER A 226 -21.85 -7.80 1.82
CA SER A 226 -23.20 -7.22 1.86
C SER A 226 -23.53 -6.65 3.23
N ILE A 227 -23.18 -7.33 4.32
CA ILE A 227 -23.38 -6.84 5.69
C ILE A 227 -22.49 -5.61 5.94
N ALA A 228 -21.22 -5.63 5.51
CA ALA A 228 -20.28 -4.51 5.70
C ALA A 228 -20.66 -3.25 4.88
N LEU A 229 -21.42 -3.41 3.79
CA LEU A 229 -21.92 -2.28 2.99
C LEU A 229 -23.07 -1.55 3.67
N ILE A 230 -23.83 -2.18 4.57
CA ILE A 230 -24.98 -1.55 5.24
C ILE A 230 -24.60 -0.23 5.94
N PRO A 231 -23.60 -0.19 6.85
CA PRO A 231 -23.23 1.07 7.52
C PRO A 231 -22.70 2.11 6.53
N ILE A 232 -22.05 1.70 5.44
CA ILE A 232 -21.55 2.62 4.41
C ILE A 232 -22.71 3.26 3.66
N ILE A 233 -23.74 2.48 3.29
CA ILE A 233 -24.95 2.97 2.65
C ILE A 233 -25.71 3.93 3.58
N ILE A 234 -25.82 3.60 4.88
CA ILE A 234 -26.43 4.49 5.87
C ILE A 234 -25.67 5.83 5.95
N LEU A 235 -24.33 5.80 6.02
CA LEU A 235 -23.53 7.03 6.03
C LEU A 235 -23.75 7.85 4.76
N LEU A 236 -23.83 7.21 3.60
CA LEU A 236 -24.09 7.88 2.32
C LEU A 236 -25.48 8.52 2.28
N MET A 237 -26.51 7.80 2.75
CA MET A 237 -27.88 8.35 2.84
C MET A 237 -27.93 9.56 3.79
N VAL A 238 -27.27 9.48 4.94
CA VAL A 238 -27.18 10.59 5.91
C VAL A 238 -26.43 11.77 5.28
N ALA A 239 -25.32 11.54 4.60
CA ALA A 239 -24.54 12.59 3.95
C ALA A 239 -25.36 13.35 2.89
N VAL A 240 -26.17 12.63 2.10
CA VAL A 240 -27.05 13.24 1.09
C VAL A 240 -28.23 13.98 1.72
N LYS A 241 -28.87 13.40 2.76
CA LYS A 241 -30.06 13.97 3.39
C LYS A 241 -29.76 15.26 4.18
N TYR A 242 -28.60 15.29 4.87
CA TYR A 242 -28.21 16.42 5.73
C TYR A 242 -27.23 17.39 5.04
N TYR A 243 -27.39 17.57 3.71
CA TYR A 243 -26.68 18.59 2.95
C TYR A 243 -27.68 19.63 2.41
N ASP A 244 -27.41 20.91 2.68
CA ASP A 244 -28.18 22.01 2.09
C ASP A 244 -27.57 22.38 0.75
N LYS A 245 -28.35 22.15 -0.32
CA LYS A 245 -27.92 22.45 -1.70
C LYS A 245 -27.95 23.94 -2.01
N VAL A 246 -28.72 24.71 -1.23
CA VAL A 246 -28.89 26.17 -1.48
C VAL A 246 -27.75 26.93 -0.79
N GLU A 247 -27.48 26.60 0.47
CA GLU A 247 -26.42 27.25 1.23
C GLU A 247 -25.02 26.62 1.00
N GLY A 248 -24.96 25.42 0.38
CA GLY A 248 -23.71 24.70 0.16
C GLY A 248 -23.06 24.18 1.44
N LYS A 249 -23.83 24.01 2.52
CA LYS A 249 -23.33 23.64 3.85
C LYS A 249 -23.99 22.38 4.39
N SER A 250 -23.29 21.72 5.31
CA SER A 250 -23.87 20.61 6.08
C SER A 250 -24.90 21.16 7.08
N LYS A 251 -26.11 20.58 7.08
CA LYS A 251 -27.13 20.83 8.12
C LYS A 251 -26.71 20.18 9.44
N ASP A 252 -27.34 20.61 10.54
CA ASP A 252 -27.13 20.01 11.84
C ASP A 252 -27.45 18.51 11.82
N LEU A 253 -26.50 17.72 12.27
CA LEU A 253 -26.61 16.27 12.29
C LEU A 253 -27.36 15.80 13.56
N PRO A 254 -28.19 14.75 13.45
CA PRO A 254 -28.79 14.14 14.65
C PRO A 254 -27.72 13.73 15.67
N ALA A 255 -28.05 13.75 16.94
CA ALA A 255 -27.12 13.44 18.05
C ALA A 255 -26.34 12.13 17.87
N ILE A 256 -26.97 11.12 17.27
CA ILE A 256 -26.34 9.81 17.00
C ILE A 256 -25.16 9.94 16.00
N PHE A 257 -25.22 10.86 15.05
CA PHE A 257 -24.20 11.08 14.02
C PHE A 257 -23.29 12.27 14.30
N SER A 258 -23.52 13.01 15.40
CA SER A 258 -22.71 14.17 15.78
C SER A 258 -21.52 13.83 16.65
N SER A 259 -21.40 12.58 17.13
CA SER A 259 -20.32 12.14 18.01
C SER A 259 -19.12 11.57 17.26
N GLY A 260 -17.94 11.73 17.84
CA GLY A 260 -16.70 11.15 17.35
C GLY A 260 -16.28 11.68 15.96
N ARG A 261 -15.91 10.76 15.05
CA ARG A 261 -15.45 11.09 13.70
C ARG A 261 -16.51 10.94 12.60
N VAL A 262 -17.72 10.58 12.97
CA VAL A 262 -18.83 10.43 12.01
C VAL A 262 -19.07 11.72 11.22
N PRO A 263 -19.08 12.92 11.85
CA PRO A 263 -19.21 14.18 11.11
C PRO A 263 -18.10 14.38 10.07
N THR A 264 -16.86 14.00 10.38
CA THR A 264 -15.74 14.08 9.43
C THR A 264 -15.95 13.15 8.22
N TRP A 265 -16.47 11.94 8.44
CA TRP A 265 -16.77 11.00 7.34
C TRP A 265 -17.90 11.51 6.45
N ILE A 266 -18.98 12.02 7.07
CA ILE A 266 -20.11 12.64 6.37
C ILE A 266 -19.62 13.83 5.54
N SER A 267 -18.84 14.75 6.14
CA SER A 267 -18.26 15.90 5.45
C SER A 267 -17.41 15.49 4.24
N ARG A 268 -16.58 14.44 4.33
CA ARG A 268 -15.79 13.94 3.20
C ARG A 268 -16.65 13.40 2.06
N ILE A 269 -17.74 12.70 2.39
CA ILE A 269 -18.69 12.19 1.40
C ILE A 269 -19.44 13.37 0.74
N GLN A 270 -19.89 14.35 1.54
CA GLN A 270 -20.55 15.54 1.04
C GLN A 270 -19.64 16.35 0.12
N THR A 271 -18.39 16.60 0.53
CA THR A 271 -17.40 17.27 -0.31
C THR A 271 -17.18 16.53 -1.62
N PHE A 272 -17.10 15.20 -1.60
CA PHE A 272 -16.91 14.40 -2.81
C PHE A 272 -18.11 14.49 -3.77
N ILE A 273 -19.35 14.39 -3.26
CA ILE A 273 -20.58 14.39 -4.08
C ILE A 273 -20.89 15.78 -4.61
N TYR A 274 -20.68 16.82 -3.79
CA TYR A 274 -21.12 18.19 -4.08
C TYR A 274 -19.99 19.15 -4.45
N THR A 275 -18.78 18.65 -4.71
CA THR A 275 -17.65 19.48 -5.17
C THR A 275 -18.03 20.33 -6.37
N GLY A 276 -17.88 21.65 -6.27
CA GLY A 276 -18.22 22.61 -7.33
C GLY A 276 -19.60 23.28 -7.18
N LYS A 277 -20.38 22.98 -6.14
CA LYS A 277 -21.71 23.58 -5.90
C LYS A 277 -21.72 24.50 -4.66
N GLY A 278 -20.82 25.49 -4.60
CA GLY A 278 -20.95 26.59 -3.65
C GLY A 278 -20.16 26.47 -2.33
N ASP A 279 -19.68 25.31 -1.94
CA ASP A 279 -18.93 25.17 -0.68
C ASP A 279 -17.45 25.59 -0.84
N VAL A 280 -17.04 26.61 -0.09
CA VAL A 280 -15.68 27.18 -0.07
C VAL A 280 -14.87 26.61 1.11
N GLY A 281 -15.25 25.44 1.64
CA GLY A 281 -14.55 24.81 2.75
C GLY A 281 -13.12 24.39 2.36
N GLU A 282 -12.22 24.33 3.37
CA GLU A 282 -10.80 23.97 3.17
C GLU A 282 -10.61 22.65 2.43
N LYS A 283 -11.50 21.68 2.64
CA LYS A 283 -11.44 20.36 1.98
C LYS A 283 -11.78 20.42 0.51
N THR A 284 -12.79 21.24 0.13
CA THR A 284 -13.14 21.50 -1.27
C THR A 284 -12.03 22.25 -1.99
N TYR A 285 -11.40 23.20 -1.29
CA TYR A 285 -10.25 23.93 -1.80
C TYR A 285 -9.08 23.00 -2.18
N GLN A 286 -8.72 22.04 -1.32
CA GLN A 286 -7.65 21.08 -1.59
C GLN A 286 -7.92 20.26 -2.86
N ILE A 287 -9.16 19.73 -3.01
CA ILE A 287 -9.54 18.94 -4.18
C ILE A 287 -9.52 19.79 -5.46
N ASN A 288 -10.00 21.02 -5.38
CA ASN A 288 -9.99 21.91 -6.54
C ASN A 288 -8.57 22.30 -6.95
N GLN A 289 -7.66 22.54 -6.00
CA GLN A 289 -6.26 22.80 -6.29
C GLN A 289 -5.57 21.58 -6.92
N ALA A 290 -5.89 20.36 -6.47
CA ALA A 290 -5.39 19.14 -7.08
C ALA A 290 -5.88 19.00 -8.55
N LYS A 291 -7.15 19.29 -8.82
CA LYS A 291 -7.71 19.30 -10.19
C LYS A 291 -7.02 20.33 -11.08
N ILE A 292 -6.78 21.54 -10.57
CA ILE A 292 -6.08 22.61 -11.29
C ILE A 292 -4.65 22.17 -11.60
N ALA A 293 -3.94 21.57 -10.64
CA ALA A 293 -2.61 21.01 -10.84
C ALA A 293 -2.59 20.01 -12.00
N ILE A 294 -3.49 19.03 -11.96
CA ILE A 294 -3.59 18.00 -13.00
C ILE A 294 -3.89 18.59 -14.37
N ALA A 295 -4.87 19.50 -14.43
CA ALA A 295 -5.25 20.16 -15.68
C ALA A 295 -4.11 21.00 -16.27
N SER A 296 -3.34 21.64 -15.41
CA SER A 296 -2.20 22.49 -15.82
C SER A 296 -0.98 21.70 -16.29
N GLY A 297 -0.85 20.43 -15.89
CA GLY A 297 0.27 19.57 -16.29
C GLY A 297 0.17 19.08 -17.73
N GLY A 298 -1.04 18.89 -18.29
CA GLY A 298 -1.22 18.40 -19.65
C GLY A 298 -0.50 17.05 -19.89
N TRP A 299 0.02 16.89 -21.12
CA TRP A 299 0.70 15.62 -21.50
C TRP A 299 2.12 15.52 -20.96
N PHE A 300 2.90 16.60 -21.01
CA PHE A 300 4.35 16.60 -20.72
C PHE A 300 4.71 17.26 -19.39
N GLY A 301 3.77 17.92 -18.73
CA GLY A 301 4.00 18.66 -17.50
C GLY A 301 4.62 20.05 -17.71
N ARG A 302 4.74 20.79 -16.62
CA ARG A 302 5.36 22.11 -16.57
C ARG A 302 6.88 22.07 -16.36
N GLY A 303 7.43 20.89 -16.21
CA GLY A 303 8.83 20.65 -15.85
C GLY A 303 9.05 20.51 -14.35
N PRO A 304 10.13 19.79 -13.96
CA PRO A 304 10.48 19.54 -12.55
C PRO A 304 10.65 20.85 -11.78
N GLY A 305 10.13 20.94 -10.57
CA GLY A 305 10.25 22.12 -9.72
C GLY A 305 9.30 23.28 -10.05
N ASN A 306 8.50 23.19 -11.11
CA ASN A 306 7.61 24.26 -11.58
C ASN A 306 6.14 24.08 -11.16
N SER A 307 5.89 23.31 -10.12
CA SER A 307 4.54 23.16 -9.57
C SER A 307 4.09 24.46 -8.88
N ASN A 308 2.97 25.01 -9.31
CA ASN A 308 2.30 26.11 -8.62
C ASN A 308 1.42 25.60 -7.47
N ALA A 309 0.79 24.43 -7.66
CA ALA A 309 -0.14 23.85 -6.69
C ALA A 309 0.52 23.52 -5.36
N ARG A 310 1.85 23.30 -5.33
CA ARG A 310 2.61 23.09 -4.07
C ARG A 310 2.46 24.23 -3.06
N ASN A 311 2.20 25.44 -3.52
CA ASN A 311 2.06 26.62 -2.65
C ASN A 311 0.67 26.72 -2.01
N PHE A 312 -0.31 26.05 -2.59
CA PHE A 312 -1.72 26.11 -2.23
C PHE A 312 -2.25 24.82 -1.61
N LEU A 313 -1.58 23.68 -1.85
CA LEU A 313 -1.99 22.37 -1.34
C LEU A 313 -1.37 22.10 0.04
N PRO A 314 -2.17 22.11 1.12
CA PRO A 314 -1.74 21.52 2.38
C PRO A 314 -1.38 20.04 2.17
N HIS A 315 -0.27 19.59 2.76
CA HIS A 315 0.19 18.20 2.62
C HIS A 315 0.50 17.74 1.17
N SER A 316 0.92 18.67 0.29
CA SER A 316 1.35 18.39 -1.09
C SER A 316 2.40 17.27 -1.18
N TYR A 317 3.28 17.15 -0.17
CA TYR A 317 4.36 16.18 -0.08
C TYR A 317 3.91 14.78 0.41
N SER A 318 2.67 14.61 0.88
CA SER A 318 2.16 13.32 1.38
C SER A 318 0.95 12.82 0.60
N ASP A 319 -0.24 13.39 0.83
CA ASP A 319 -1.51 12.87 0.32
C ASP A 319 -1.78 13.26 -1.13
N PHE A 320 -1.29 14.46 -1.54
CA PHE A 320 -1.49 15.02 -2.87
C PHE A 320 -0.24 14.99 -3.76
N ILE A 321 0.75 14.14 -3.41
CA ILE A 321 2.00 14.07 -4.15
C ILE A 321 1.80 13.64 -5.62
N PHE A 322 0.80 12.80 -5.91
CA PHE A 322 0.49 12.37 -7.26
C PHE A 322 -0.03 13.52 -8.14
N ALA A 323 -0.79 14.48 -7.56
CA ALA A 323 -1.20 15.69 -8.27
C ALA A 323 0.00 16.56 -8.65
N ILE A 324 1.02 16.67 -7.76
CA ILE A 324 2.26 17.36 -8.06
C ILE A 324 3.03 16.67 -9.19
N ILE A 325 3.10 15.33 -9.17
CA ILE A 325 3.72 14.55 -10.24
C ILE A 325 3.03 14.82 -11.58
N LEU A 326 1.69 14.85 -11.60
CA LEU A 326 0.92 15.13 -12.81
C LEU A 326 1.10 16.59 -13.28
N GLU A 327 1.27 17.55 -12.37
CA GLU A 327 1.55 18.94 -12.74
C GLU A 327 2.96 19.11 -13.34
N GLU A 328 3.98 18.48 -12.75
CA GLU A 328 5.37 18.66 -13.17
C GLU A 328 5.80 17.79 -14.34
N TYR A 329 5.33 16.55 -14.38
CA TYR A 329 5.74 15.54 -15.38
C TYR A 329 4.61 15.16 -16.35
N GLY A 330 3.43 15.75 -16.18
CA GLY A 330 2.27 15.53 -17.02
C GLY A 330 1.68 14.13 -16.91
N LEU A 331 0.77 13.84 -17.84
CA LEU A 331 0.11 12.53 -17.92
C LEU A 331 1.11 11.39 -18.15
N LEU A 332 2.19 11.62 -18.90
CA LEU A 332 3.23 10.63 -19.16
C LEU A 332 3.97 10.25 -17.87
N GLY A 333 4.31 11.24 -17.00
CA GLY A 333 4.90 10.97 -15.71
C GLY A 333 3.96 10.19 -14.77
N GLY A 334 2.68 10.55 -14.74
CA GLY A 334 1.67 9.81 -13.98
C GLY A 334 1.50 8.37 -14.50
N ALA A 335 1.41 8.17 -15.82
CA ALA A 335 1.33 6.86 -16.44
C ALA A 335 2.56 5.98 -16.15
N PHE A 336 3.74 6.57 -16.10
CA PHE A 336 4.96 5.87 -15.73
C PHE A 336 4.92 5.35 -14.28
N ILE A 337 4.42 6.16 -13.34
CA ILE A 337 4.22 5.72 -11.94
C ILE A 337 3.22 4.56 -11.87
N VAL A 338 2.07 4.67 -12.56
CA VAL A 338 1.07 3.59 -12.64
C VAL A 338 1.71 2.32 -13.19
N PHE A 339 2.47 2.43 -14.26
CA PHE A 339 3.17 1.30 -14.88
C PHE A 339 4.14 0.61 -13.90
N ILE A 340 4.90 1.38 -13.10
CA ILE A 340 5.82 0.80 -12.10
C ILE A 340 5.06 -0.02 -11.05
N TYR A 341 3.91 0.48 -10.53
CA TYR A 341 3.12 -0.29 -9.57
C TYR A 341 2.48 -1.53 -10.19
N LEU A 342 2.04 -1.47 -11.45
CA LEU A 342 1.55 -2.63 -12.19
C LEU A 342 2.65 -3.66 -12.44
N LEU A 343 3.86 -3.22 -12.79
CA LEU A 343 5.03 -4.07 -12.94
C LEU A 343 5.40 -4.76 -11.62
N PHE A 344 5.36 -4.01 -10.52
CA PHE A 344 5.56 -4.57 -9.18
C PHE A 344 4.53 -5.66 -8.87
N LEU A 345 3.25 -5.38 -9.12
CA LEU A 345 2.17 -6.35 -8.91
C LEU A 345 2.36 -7.60 -9.78
N TYR A 346 2.68 -7.43 -11.05
CA TYR A 346 2.96 -8.52 -11.98
C TYR A 346 4.08 -9.43 -11.47
N ARG A 347 5.19 -8.84 -10.99
CA ARG A 347 6.33 -9.59 -10.43
C ARG A 347 5.91 -10.37 -9.18
N CYS A 348 5.11 -9.78 -8.30
CA CYS A 348 4.62 -10.46 -7.09
C CYS A 348 3.62 -11.58 -7.41
N ILE A 349 2.75 -11.41 -8.43
CA ILE A 349 1.86 -12.49 -8.92
C ILE A 349 2.69 -13.63 -9.52
N ARG A 350 3.74 -13.32 -10.28
CA ARG A 350 4.66 -14.33 -10.80
C ARG A 350 5.36 -15.09 -9.66
N LEU A 351 5.79 -14.38 -8.62
CA LEU A 351 6.37 -14.96 -7.41
C LEU A 351 5.38 -15.88 -6.70
N TYR A 352 4.12 -15.45 -6.54
CA TYR A 352 3.04 -16.27 -5.97
C TYR A 352 2.88 -17.62 -6.71
N ARG A 353 2.93 -17.60 -8.05
CA ARG A 353 2.78 -18.80 -8.87
C ARG A 353 3.99 -19.76 -8.79
N LYS A 354 5.18 -19.23 -8.55
CA LYS A 354 6.43 -20.00 -8.46
C LYS A 354 6.70 -20.54 -7.06
N CYS A 355 6.16 -19.91 -6.04
CA CYS A 355 6.41 -20.28 -4.65
C CYS A 355 5.80 -21.64 -4.31
N PRO A 356 6.60 -22.67 -3.93
CA PRO A 356 6.10 -24.00 -3.65
C PRO A 356 5.30 -24.08 -2.34
N PHE A 357 5.58 -23.18 -1.40
CA PHE A 357 4.94 -23.18 -0.09
C PHE A 357 3.80 -22.14 -0.02
N ALA A 358 2.61 -22.60 0.32
CA ALA A 358 1.40 -21.79 0.36
C ALA A 358 1.51 -20.54 1.25
N PHE A 359 2.22 -20.62 2.39
CA PHE A 359 2.41 -19.47 3.29
C PHE A 359 3.18 -18.34 2.60
N GLY A 360 4.33 -18.64 1.98
CA GLY A 360 5.15 -17.64 1.27
C GLY A 360 4.39 -17.03 0.10
N ALA A 361 3.68 -17.86 -0.66
CA ALA A 361 2.84 -17.44 -1.77
C ALA A 361 1.76 -16.43 -1.32
N PHE A 362 0.94 -16.79 -0.33
CA PHE A 362 -0.10 -15.88 0.19
C PHE A 362 0.50 -14.63 0.84
N LEU A 363 1.62 -14.74 1.52
CA LEU A 363 2.27 -13.60 2.17
C LEU A 363 2.76 -12.56 1.15
N ALA A 364 3.49 -13.00 0.12
CA ALA A 364 3.94 -12.12 -0.94
C ALA A 364 2.77 -11.43 -1.66
N LEU A 365 1.70 -12.17 -1.92
CA LEU A 365 0.51 -11.67 -2.59
C LEU A 365 -0.26 -10.66 -1.71
N ALA A 366 -0.46 -10.97 -0.41
CA ALA A 366 -1.16 -10.09 0.52
C ALA A 366 -0.45 -8.74 0.68
N LEU A 367 0.86 -8.78 0.89
CA LEU A 367 1.66 -7.56 1.06
C LEU A 367 1.71 -6.74 -0.24
N SER A 368 1.86 -7.38 -1.41
CA SER A 368 1.86 -6.67 -2.68
C SER A 368 0.50 -6.03 -2.98
N PHE A 369 -0.61 -6.72 -2.77
CA PHE A 369 -1.95 -6.14 -2.92
C PHE A 369 -2.16 -4.96 -2.00
N THR A 370 -1.72 -5.05 -0.75
CA THR A 370 -1.82 -3.94 0.20
C THR A 370 -1.13 -2.69 -0.34
N LEU A 371 0.10 -2.82 -0.84
CA LEU A 371 0.86 -1.69 -1.37
C LEU A 371 0.25 -1.13 -2.67
N VAL A 372 -0.14 -2.00 -3.59
CA VAL A 372 -0.69 -1.57 -4.87
C VAL A 372 -2.08 -0.97 -4.71
N ILE A 373 -2.97 -1.56 -3.94
CA ILE A 373 -4.30 -1.01 -3.66
C ILE A 373 -4.16 0.35 -2.94
N GLN A 374 -3.22 0.47 -1.99
CA GLN A 374 -2.91 1.74 -1.35
C GLN A 374 -2.44 2.81 -2.35
N ALA A 375 -1.56 2.43 -3.30
CA ALA A 375 -1.11 3.33 -4.35
C ALA A 375 -2.27 3.80 -5.25
N PHE A 376 -3.08 2.88 -5.74
CA PHE A 376 -4.25 3.22 -6.57
C PHE A 376 -5.29 4.03 -5.81
N ALA A 377 -5.49 3.77 -4.51
CA ALA A 377 -6.38 4.58 -3.69
C ALA A 377 -5.87 6.03 -3.57
N ASN A 378 -4.56 6.25 -3.34
CA ASN A 378 -3.98 7.59 -3.34
C ASN A 378 -4.14 8.28 -4.71
N MET A 379 -3.76 7.61 -5.79
CA MET A 379 -3.91 8.13 -7.15
C MET A 379 -5.37 8.48 -7.46
N GLY A 380 -6.32 7.58 -7.12
CA GLY A 380 -7.74 7.77 -7.34
C GLY A 380 -8.33 8.96 -6.56
N VAL A 381 -7.82 9.22 -5.35
CA VAL A 381 -8.17 10.44 -4.58
C VAL A 381 -7.68 11.69 -5.28
N ASN A 382 -6.44 11.69 -5.76
CA ASN A 382 -5.85 12.85 -6.45
C ASN A 382 -6.61 13.21 -7.73
N VAL A 383 -7.06 12.21 -8.49
CA VAL A 383 -7.89 12.43 -9.70
C VAL A 383 -9.38 12.52 -9.39
N ASN A 384 -9.76 12.60 -8.11
CA ASN A 384 -11.15 12.72 -7.63
C ASN A 384 -12.10 11.58 -8.07
N VAL A 385 -11.58 10.35 -8.19
CA VAL A 385 -12.39 9.14 -8.36
C VAL A 385 -12.87 8.61 -7.00
N PHE A 386 -12.11 8.85 -5.95
CA PHE A 386 -12.45 8.49 -4.57
C PHE A 386 -12.46 9.73 -3.65
N PRO A 387 -13.26 9.71 -2.57
CA PRO A 387 -13.20 10.77 -1.56
C PRO A 387 -11.82 10.83 -0.89
N ASN A 388 -11.44 12.00 -0.38
CA ASN A 388 -10.15 12.17 0.27
C ASN A 388 -9.96 11.20 1.45
N THR A 389 -8.93 10.36 1.36
CA THR A 389 -8.65 9.27 2.29
C THR A 389 -7.51 9.56 3.26
N GLY A 390 -6.61 10.48 2.93
CA GLY A 390 -5.40 10.74 3.72
C GLY A 390 -4.44 9.54 3.74
N VAL A 391 -4.35 8.82 2.63
CA VAL A 391 -3.47 7.65 2.45
C VAL A 391 -2.29 8.05 1.57
N THR A 392 -1.09 7.76 2.00
CA THR A 392 0.15 8.11 1.29
C THR A 392 0.44 7.18 0.12
N LEU A 393 1.14 7.69 -0.91
CA LEU A 393 1.64 6.89 -2.04
C LEU A 393 2.90 6.10 -1.60
N PRO A 394 2.87 4.75 -1.59
CA PRO A 394 3.97 3.93 -1.07
C PRO A 394 5.31 4.23 -1.75
N LEU A 395 6.39 4.32 -0.99
CA LEU A 395 7.76 4.66 -1.43
C LEU A 395 7.95 6.06 -2.05
N VAL A 396 6.90 6.77 -2.41
CA VAL A 396 6.98 8.10 -3.07
C VAL A 396 6.68 9.22 -2.09
N SER A 397 5.57 9.12 -1.33
CA SER A 397 5.19 10.15 -0.37
C SER A 397 6.13 10.22 0.84
N MET A 398 6.27 11.40 1.41
CA MET A 398 6.92 11.60 2.71
C MET A 398 5.98 11.13 3.82
N GLY A 399 6.08 9.86 4.24
CA GLY A 399 5.11 9.20 5.11
C GLY A 399 5.60 8.79 6.50
N GLY A 400 6.83 9.17 6.91
CA GLY A 400 7.37 8.82 8.25
C GLY A 400 7.38 7.29 8.49
N SER A 401 6.71 6.83 9.56
CA SER A 401 6.65 5.39 9.91
C SER A 401 5.97 4.52 8.84
N SER A 402 4.99 5.05 8.11
CA SER A 402 4.32 4.31 7.01
C SER A 402 5.29 3.92 5.90
N PHE A 403 6.28 4.77 5.60
CA PHE A 403 7.35 4.47 4.65
C PHE A 403 8.19 3.26 5.11
N LEU A 404 8.55 3.20 6.40
CA LEU A 404 9.34 2.09 6.95
C LEU A 404 8.57 0.77 6.93
N PHE A 405 7.25 0.78 7.20
CA PHE A 405 6.42 -0.43 7.07
C PHE A 405 6.25 -0.88 5.63
N THR A 406 6.21 0.05 4.68
CA THR A 406 6.24 -0.25 3.24
C THR A 406 7.55 -0.96 2.89
N CYS A 407 8.68 -0.42 3.33
CA CYS A 407 10.00 -1.02 3.14
C CYS A 407 10.09 -2.42 3.78
N LEU A 408 9.60 -2.57 5.00
CA LEU A 408 9.55 -3.87 5.69
C LEU A 408 8.71 -4.89 4.90
N SER A 409 7.54 -4.48 4.38
CA SER A 409 6.69 -5.32 3.55
C SER A 409 7.40 -5.79 2.27
N ILE A 410 8.12 -4.89 1.61
CA ILE A 410 8.92 -5.23 0.41
C ILE A 410 10.08 -6.15 0.78
N GLY A 411 10.74 -5.92 1.89
CA GLY A 411 11.81 -6.81 2.39
C GLY A 411 11.32 -8.24 2.66
N ILE A 412 10.10 -8.38 3.20
CA ILE A 412 9.46 -9.69 3.40
C ILE A 412 9.14 -10.35 2.04
N ILE A 413 8.62 -9.60 1.06
CA ILE A 413 8.38 -10.11 -0.31
C ILE A 413 9.69 -10.60 -0.93
N LEU A 414 10.76 -9.83 -0.80
CA LEU A 414 12.09 -10.21 -1.29
C LEU A 414 12.68 -11.43 -0.55
N SER A 415 12.36 -11.62 0.74
CA SER A 415 12.72 -12.85 1.46
C SER A 415 12.05 -14.08 0.85
N VAL A 416 10.77 -13.98 0.49
CA VAL A 416 10.07 -15.06 -0.22
C VAL A 416 10.71 -15.29 -1.60
N ALA A 417 11.01 -14.23 -2.35
CA ALA A 417 11.62 -14.31 -3.67
C ALA A 417 12.99 -15.01 -3.63
N ARG A 418 13.83 -14.66 -2.65
CA ARG A 418 15.14 -15.30 -2.43
C ARG A 418 15.02 -16.81 -2.19
N ASN A 419 14.07 -17.24 -1.38
CA ASN A 419 13.88 -18.66 -1.11
C ASN A 419 13.42 -19.43 -2.34
N VAL A 420 12.56 -18.83 -3.18
CA VAL A 420 12.14 -19.42 -4.47
C VAL A 420 13.34 -19.55 -5.42
N GLU A 421 14.18 -18.51 -5.52
CA GLU A 421 15.39 -18.52 -6.36
C GLU A 421 16.40 -19.58 -5.91
N GLN A 422 16.58 -19.75 -4.60
CA GLN A 422 17.48 -20.78 -4.05
C GLN A 422 17.01 -22.20 -4.38
N GLN A 423 15.71 -22.46 -4.44
CA GLN A 423 15.16 -23.77 -4.81
C GLN A 423 15.16 -24.04 -6.31
N GLU A 424 15.12 -22.99 -7.15
CA GLU A 424 15.26 -23.09 -8.60
C GLU A 424 16.75 -23.23 -9.04
N SER A 425 17.71 -23.09 -8.12
CA SER A 425 19.15 -23.16 -8.44
C SER A 425 19.56 -24.57 -8.85
N PRO A 426 20.40 -24.74 -9.91
CA PRO A 426 20.85 -26.06 -10.38
C PRO A 426 21.49 -26.93 -9.30
N ALA A 427 22.12 -26.33 -8.30
CA ALA A 427 22.72 -27.05 -7.18
C ALA A 427 21.68 -27.78 -6.29
N ALA A 428 20.45 -27.24 -6.17
CA ALA A 428 19.37 -27.90 -5.43
C ALA A 428 18.74 -29.07 -6.23
N LEU A 429 18.76 -28.97 -7.58
CA LEU A 429 18.24 -30.01 -8.48
C LEU A 429 19.17 -31.24 -8.61
N VAL A 430 20.45 -31.11 -8.24
CA VAL A 430 21.42 -32.22 -8.27
C VAL A 430 21.26 -33.09 -7.03
N ILE A 431 20.99 -32.50 -5.86
CA ILE A 431 20.83 -33.24 -4.60
C ILE A 431 19.58 -34.14 -4.62
N ASP A 432 18.46 -33.64 -5.21
CA ASP A 432 17.21 -34.42 -5.35
C ASP A 432 17.31 -35.60 -6.35
N LYS A 433 18.35 -35.62 -7.19
CA LYS A 433 18.62 -36.72 -8.15
C LYS A 433 19.55 -37.77 -7.62
N GLU A 434 20.30 -37.48 -6.55
CA GLU A 434 21.21 -38.43 -5.91
C GLU A 434 20.54 -39.22 -4.76
N GLU A 435 19.32 -38.80 -4.34
CA GLU A 435 18.52 -39.48 -3.29
C GLU A 435 17.42 -40.40 -3.85
N ILE A 436 17.30 -40.59 -5.18
CA ILE A 436 16.41 -41.54 -5.84
C ILE A 436 17.23 -42.70 -6.43
#